data_e2b0184d11edc7a747925ed8759b7e8f
#
_entry.id   e2b0184d11edc7a747925ed8759b7e8f
#
_cell.length_a   1.000
_cell.length_b   1.000
_cell.length_c   1.000
_cell.angle_alpha   90.00
_cell.angle_beta   90.00
_cell.angle_gamma   90.00
#
_symmetry.space_group_name_H-M   'P 1'
#
loop_
_entity.id
_entity.type
_entity.pdbx_description
1 polymer ?
#
loop_
_entity_poly.entity_id
_entity_poly.type
_entity_poly.pdbx_seq_one_letter_code
_entity_poly.pdbx_strand_id
1 'polypeptide(L)'
;MKTLVYGLGESGVAATRALTERGEEVRVADAQDSERLRDTLTDLGVEGVLGAGPDVLNGAGRVVVSPGVHPRDPVLWAAHERGVPVVSEVALGLELVGPGVRVAAVTGTNGKTTVVDMLRTLLAASDVPHAGAGNSWRALTGCVEEARQAGILVLEVSSFQLHYLKSPGFEVAALLNVRPDHLNWHASFEEYAADKLRVFEGQCEGDLALVSARDPVGYGADLAAETLVIGEGDTAVRDGRLLLRSSHLVDTAELRFAGVSNLENALFAAAAAQRLGASPGGIRAGLLVYGLKAHRMQIVAERRAVTYVDDSKATNPAAVAAALDSFESPVVLILGGSEKDTDFSELLAHLNRCRAVVCQGEAGPRIADYLEGQGWSGVVYRAPNLAGAVAEAGSLARPGDVVLLSPGCASFDQFEGYAERGEAFTRLVHELPGQRGTVGE
;
A
#
# COMPACT_ATOMS: atom_id res chain seq x y z
N MET A 1 19.89 -23.96 17.88
CA MET A 1 18.77 -24.42 17.02
C MET A 1 18.82 -23.58 15.77
N LYS A 2 18.96 -24.16 14.58
CA LYS A 2 19.14 -23.41 13.33
C LYS A 2 17.86 -22.67 12.96
N THR A 3 17.98 -21.40 12.58
CA THR A 3 16.91 -20.67 11.92
C THR A 3 17.02 -20.85 10.41
N LEU A 4 15.95 -21.34 9.75
CA LEU A 4 15.85 -21.37 8.30
C LEU A 4 15.24 -20.04 7.82
N VAL A 5 15.95 -19.27 7.00
CA VAL A 5 15.39 -18.15 6.24
C VAL A 5 14.97 -18.67 4.87
N TYR A 6 13.67 -18.59 4.55
CA TYR A 6 13.09 -19.11 3.33
C TYR A 6 12.52 -18.03 2.44
N GLY A 7 13.10 -17.89 1.24
CA GLY A 7 12.89 -16.79 0.30
C GLY A 7 13.95 -15.70 0.45
N LEU A 8 14.71 -15.46 -0.63
CA LEU A 8 15.85 -14.52 -0.71
C LEU A 8 15.51 -13.18 -1.38
N GLY A 9 14.28 -12.70 -1.16
CA GLY A 9 13.93 -11.31 -1.44
C GLY A 9 14.56 -10.35 -0.41
N GLU A 10 14.24 -9.06 -0.49
CA GLU A 10 14.77 -8.02 0.42
C GLU A 10 14.57 -8.38 1.90
N SER A 11 13.41 -8.90 2.28
CA SER A 11 13.10 -9.32 3.66
C SER A 11 13.98 -10.49 4.11
N GLY A 12 14.19 -11.49 3.26
CA GLY A 12 15.03 -12.65 3.59
C GLY A 12 16.51 -12.28 3.72
N VAL A 13 17.00 -11.40 2.84
CA VAL A 13 18.36 -10.87 2.93
C VAL A 13 18.58 -10.09 4.23
N ALA A 14 17.63 -9.22 4.60
CA ALA A 14 17.72 -8.43 5.83
C ALA A 14 17.65 -9.32 7.07
N ALA A 15 16.74 -10.29 7.10
CA ALA A 15 16.64 -11.27 8.19
C ALA A 15 17.92 -12.09 8.35
N THR A 16 18.51 -12.55 7.24
CA THR A 16 19.77 -13.31 7.24
C THR A 16 20.89 -12.49 7.87
N ARG A 17 21.07 -11.25 7.44
CA ARG A 17 22.11 -10.35 7.99
C ARG A 17 21.91 -10.11 9.49
N ALA A 18 20.69 -9.77 9.90
CA ALA A 18 20.37 -9.49 11.30
C ALA A 18 20.62 -10.68 12.23
N LEU A 19 20.35 -11.89 11.79
CA LEU A 19 20.61 -13.11 12.54
C LEU A 19 22.10 -13.46 12.57
N THR A 20 22.79 -13.35 11.42
CA THR A 20 24.24 -13.65 11.31
C THR A 20 25.08 -12.68 12.16
N GLU A 21 24.75 -11.39 12.15
CA GLU A 21 25.42 -10.36 12.97
C GLU A 21 25.28 -10.63 14.47
N ARG A 22 24.24 -11.35 14.88
CA ARG A 22 24.01 -11.79 16.26
C ARG A 22 24.67 -13.13 16.61
N GLY A 23 25.36 -13.74 15.63
CA GLY A 23 26.01 -15.03 15.80
C GLY A 23 25.04 -16.22 15.84
N GLU A 24 23.78 -16.04 15.35
CA GLU A 24 22.84 -17.16 15.26
C GLU A 24 23.21 -18.10 14.09
N GLU A 25 22.92 -19.37 14.27
CA GLU A 25 23.14 -20.36 13.21
C GLU A 25 22.00 -20.28 12.18
N VAL A 26 22.31 -19.74 11.01
CA VAL A 26 21.34 -19.48 9.92
C VAL A 26 21.59 -20.46 8.79
N ARG A 27 20.53 -21.03 8.25
CA ARG A 27 20.47 -21.66 6.94
C ARG A 27 19.56 -20.84 6.04
N VAL A 28 19.95 -20.66 4.79
CA VAL A 28 19.17 -19.89 3.82
C VAL A 28 18.69 -20.81 2.71
N ALA A 29 17.46 -20.63 2.24
CA ALA A 29 16.94 -21.40 1.10
C ALA A 29 15.95 -20.58 0.27
N ASP A 30 15.84 -20.91 -1.01
CA ASP A 30 14.84 -20.35 -1.92
C ASP A 30 14.32 -21.46 -2.84
N ALA A 31 13.03 -21.43 -3.18
CA ALA A 31 12.42 -22.38 -4.11
C ALA A 31 12.97 -22.22 -5.53
N GLN A 32 13.44 -21.04 -5.89
CA GLN A 32 14.00 -20.76 -7.21
C GLN A 32 15.52 -20.94 -7.19
N ASP A 33 16.08 -21.28 -8.36
CA ASP A 33 17.51 -21.27 -8.61
C ASP A 33 17.80 -20.34 -9.79
N SER A 34 18.41 -19.20 -9.52
CA SER A 34 18.79 -18.21 -10.52
C SER A 34 20.17 -17.62 -10.23
N GLU A 35 20.83 -17.08 -11.26
CA GLU A 35 22.12 -16.42 -11.12
C GLU A 35 22.09 -15.30 -10.07
N ARG A 36 21.06 -14.46 -10.10
CA ARG A 36 20.84 -13.40 -9.11
C ARG A 36 20.81 -13.93 -7.67
N LEU A 37 20.14 -15.06 -7.42
CA LEU A 37 20.07 -15.64 -6.08
C LEU A 37 21.40 -16.26 -5.64
N ARG A 38 22.18 -16.82 -6.56
CA ARG A 38 23.55 -17.31 -6.29
C ARG A 38 24.49 -16.16 -5.90
N ASP A 39 24.41 -15.03 -6.62
CA ASP A 39 25.16 -13.81 -6.29
C ASP A 39 24.75 -13.29 -4.91
N THR A 40 23.43 -13.26 -4.61
CA THR A 40 22.92 -12.85 -3.29
C THR A 40 23.48 -13.73 -2.17
N LEU A 41 23.54 -15.05 -2.34
CA LEU A 41 24.13 -15.97 -1.35
C LEU A 41 25.63 -15.69 -1.16
N THR A 42 26.36 -15.45 -2.25
CA THR A 42 27.77 -15.12 -2.22
C THR A 42 28.02 -13.83 -1.44
N ASP A 43 27.22 -12.79 -1.70
CA ASP A 43 27.30 -11.50 -1.01
C ASP A 43 26.96 -11.58 0.48
N LEU A 44 26.07 -12.49 0.85
CA LEU A 44 25.71 -12.77 2.24
C LEU A 44 26.80 -13.56 2.98
N GLY A 45 27.66 -14.28 2.27
CA GLY A 45 28.71 -15.13 2.84
C GLY A 45 28.16 -16.29 3.67
N VAL A 46 26.97 -16.78 3.35
CA VAL A 46 26.30 -17.88 4.04
C VAL A 46 26.05 -19.06 3.13
N GLU A 47 26.03 -20.28 3.70
CA GLU A 47 25.60 -21.44 2.95
C GLU A 47 24.09 -21.42 2.70
N GLY A 48 23.66 -21.67 1.46
CA GLY A 48 22.26 -21.68 1.07
C GLY A 48 21.93 -22.78 0.09
N VAL A 49 20.65 -23.12 0.01
CA VAL A 49 20.09 -24.11 -0.91
C VAL A 49 19.10 -23.44 -1.85
N LEU A 50 19.40 -23.42 -3.13
CA LEU A 50 18.49 -22.95 -4.18
C LEU A 50 17.79 -24.14 -4.86
N GLY A 51 16.58 -23.91 -5.40
CA GLY A 51 15.72 -25.01 -5.86
C GLY A 51 15.26 -25.90 -4.69
N ALA A 52 15.11 -25.29 -3.51
CA ALA A 52 14.93 -25.99 -2.25
C ALA A 52 13.57 -26.70 -2.15
N GLY A 53 13.60 -27.94 -1.65
CA GLY A 53 12.41 -28.70 -1.25
C GLY A 53 12.32 -28.89 0.27
N PRO A 54 11.35 -29.72 0.76
CA PRO A 54 11.09 -29.89 2.19
C PRO A 54 12.25 -30.41 3.05
N ASP A 55 13.31 -30.93 2.45
CA ASP A 55 14.49 -31.45 3.17
C ASP A 55 15.32 -30.35 3.81
N VAL A 56 15.16 -29.07 3.39
CA VAL A 56 15.85 -27.93 4.01
C VAL A 56 15.40 -27.69 5.44
N LEU A 57 14.25 -28.25 5.84
CA LEU A 57 13.73 -28.20 7.21
C LEU A 57 14.49 -29.10 8.19
N ASN A 58 15.34 -30.02 7.71
CA ASN A 58 16.05 -30.93 8.59
C ASN A 58 16.98 -30.19 9.54
N GLY A 59 16.69 -30.28 10.85
CA GLY A 59 17.40 -29.57 11.92
C GLY A 59 17.03 -28.08 12.09
N ALA A 60 16.04 -27.58 11.34
CA ALA A 60 15.50 -26.25 11.57
C ALA A 60 14.63 -26.21 12.82
N GLY A 61 14.83 -25.21 13.66
CA GLY A 61 14.00 -24.96 14.84
C GLY A 61 12.88 -23.98 14.58
N ARG A 62 13.03 -23.12 13.59
CA ARG A 62 12.01 -22.20 13.07
C ARG A 62 12.29 -21.82 11.62
N VAL A 63 11.27 -21.37 10.93
CA VAL A 63 11.38 -20.81 9.58
C VAL A 63 11.02 -19.32 9.64
N VAL A 64 11.88 -18.46 9.12
CA VAL A 64 11.58 -17.05 8.83
C VAL A 64 11.26 -16.97 7.34
N VAL A 65 10.01 -16.64 7.01
CA VAL A 65 9.53 -16.65 5.61
C VAL A 65 9.44 -15.24 5.03
N SER A 66 9.85 -15.10 3.77
CA SER A 66 9.64 -13.89 2.96
C SER A 66 8.16 -13.76 2.54
N PRO A 67 7.58 -12.54 2.50
CA PRO A 67 6.16 -12.32 2.20
C PRO A 67 5.70 -12.86 0.84
N GLY A 68 6.61 -12.95 -0.14
CA GLY A 68 6.30 -13.47 -1.48
C GLY A 68 6.12 -14.99 -1.57
N VAL A 69 6.49 -15.71 -0.53
CA VAL A 69 6.32 -17.19 -0.51
C VAL A 69 4.87 -17.53 -0.23
N HIS A 70 4.28 -18.32 -1.12
CA HIS A 70 2.88 -18.71 -1.00
C HIS A 70 2.66 -19.68 0.17
N PRO A 71 1.58 -19.61 0.98
CA PRO A 71 1.33 -20.52 2.11
C PRO A 71 1.26 -22.00 1.74
N ARG A 72 0.88 -22.30 0.49
CA ARG A 72 0.83 -23.67 -0.06
C ARG A 72 2.18 -24.15 -0.59
N ASP A 73 3.26 -23.39 -0.39
CA ASP A 73 4.60 -23.84 -0.75
C ASP A 73 4.93 -25.17 -0.05
N PRO A 74 5.52 -26.16 -0.75
CA PRO A 74 5.82 -27.47 -0.18
C PRO A 74 6.68 -27.42 1.09
N VAL A 75 7.60 -26.45 1.21
CA VAL A 75 8.44 -26.29 2.40
C VAL A 75 7.60 -25.80 3.58
N LEU A 76 6.72 -24.82 3.37
CA LEU A 76 5.85 -24.29 4.43
C LEU A 76 4.79 -25.33 4.86
N TRP A 77 4.24 -26.07 3.92
CA TRP A 77 3.36 -27.19 4.23
C TRP A 77 4.07 -28.25 5.08
N ALA A 78 5.27 -28.67 4.70
CA ALA A 78 6.06 -29.63 5.46
C ALA A 78 6.49 -29.08 6.83
N ALA A 79 6.74 -27.76 6.97
CA ALA A 79 7.00 -27.13 8.25
C ALA A 79 5.80 -27.26 9.19
N HIS A 80 4.59 -27.00 8.68
CA HIS A 80 3.35 -27.19 9.43
C HIS A 80 3.18 -28.64 9.90
N GLU A 81 3.30 -29.63 8.99
CA GLU A 81 3.19 -31.05 9.30
C GLU A 81 4.22 -31.53 10.35
N ARG A 82 5.42 -30.96 10.35
CA ARG A 82 6.51 -31.28 11.28
C ARG A 82 6.47 -30.45 12.58
N GLY A 83 5.49 -29.55 12.72
CA GLY A 83 5.40 -28.65 13.89
C GLY A 83 6.54 -27.62 14.00
N VAL A 84 7.21 -27.31 12.87
CA VAL A 84 8.26 -26.27 12.84
C VAL A 84 7.60 -24.90 12.73
N PRO A 85 7.80 -23.99 13.70
CA PRO A 85 7.19 -22.67 13.66
C PRO A 85 7.61 -21.89 12.43
N VAL A 86 6.62 -21.26 11.76
CA VAL A 86 6.83 -20.30 10.66
C VAL A 86 6.47 -18.91 11.16
N VAL A 87 7.37 -17.95 10.95
CA VAL A 87 7.20 -16.56 11.33
C VAL A 87 7.57 -15.63 10.18
N SER A 88 6.94 -14.46 10.10
CA SER A 88 7.33 -13.46 9.10
C SER A 88 8.63 -12.74 9.51
N GLU A 89 9.26 -12.07 8.55
CA GLU A 89 10.39 -11.18 8.84
C GLU A 89 10.01 -10.08 9.84
N VAL A 90 8.77 -9.57 9.76
CA VAL A 90 8.25 -8.58 10.72
C VAL A 90 8.15 -9.17 12.13
N ALA A 91 7.72 -10.43 12.27
CA ALA A 91 7.67 -11.10 13.57
C ALA A 91 9.08 -11.25 14.19
N LEU A 92 10.05 -11.66 13.36
CA LEU A 92 11.47 -11.68 13.78
C LEU A 92 11.95 -10.29 14.15
N GLY A 93 11.67 -9.28 13.35
CA GLY A 93 12.06 -7.90 13.60
C GLY A 93 11.52 -7.37 14.92
N LEU A 94 10.25 -7.62 15.23
CA LEU A 94 9.64 -7.25 16.53
C LEU A 94 10.28 -7.99 17.71
N GLU A 95 10.58 -9.28 17.57
CA GLU A 95 11.36 -10.05 18.56
C GLU A 95 12.73 -9.40 18.81
N LEU A 96 13.42 -9.02 17.73
CA LEU A 96 14.74 -8.39 17.81
C LEU A 96 14.69 -6.95 18.35
N VAL A 97 13.66 -6.18 18.04
CA VAL A 97 13.43 -4.84 18.61
C VAL A 97 13.23 -4.95 20.13
N GLY A 98 12.49 -5.94 20.59
CA GLY A 98 12.24 -6.23 21.99
C GLY A 98 11.23 -5.28 22.64
N PRO A 99 10.93 -5.49 23.92
CA PRO A 99 9.99 -4.67 24.67
C PRO A 99 10.55 -3.25 24.90
N GLY A 100 9.67 -2.27 25.01
CA GLY A 100 10.03 -0.87 25.31
C GLY A 100 10.01 0.05 24.09
N VAL A 101 9.87 -0.47 22.87
CA VAL A 101 9.59 0.31 21.68
C VAL A 101 8.09 0.32 21.45
N ARG A 102 7.51 1.52 21.37
CA ARG A 102 6.09 1.74 21.08
C ARG A 102 5.84 1.56 19.59
N VAL A 103 4.89 0.73 19.21
CA VAL A 103 4.65 0.40 17.79
C VAL A 103 3.30 0.92 17.34
N ALA A 104 3.29 1.68 16.24
CA ALA A 104 2.10 1.99 15.47
C ALA A 104 2.12 1.18 14.16
N ALA A 105 1.22 0.23 14.02
CA ALA A 105 1.08 -0.61 12.84
C ALA A 105 -0.09 -0.18 11.96
N VAL A 106 0.14 -0.10 10.66
CA VAL A 106 -0.86 0.32 9.67
C VAL A 106 -1.03 -0.76 8.62
N THR A 107 -2.26 -1.25 8.46
CA THR A 107 -2.65 -2.18 7.40
C THR A 107 -3.90 -1.70 6.67
N GLY A 108 -4.23 -2.35 5.58
CA GLY A 108 -5.38 -2.08 4.72
C GLY A 108 -5.12 -2.57 3.30
N THR A 109 -6.11 -2.59 2.45
CA THR A 109 -5.90 -2.83 1.02
C THR A 109 -5.20 -1.62 0.42
N ASN A 110 -5.74 -0.43 0.60
CA ASN A 110 -5.22 0.84 0.09
C ASN A 110 -4.87 1.82 1.22
N GLY A 111 -4.04 2.82 0.92
CA GLY A 111 -3.74 3.92 1.84
C GLY A 111 -2.56 3.70 2.80
N LYS A 112 -2.12 2.48 3.06
CA LYS A 112 -1.05 2.13 4.03
C LYS A 112 0.17 3.05 3.97
N THR A 113 0.83 3.08 2.84
CA THR A 113 2.06 3.87 2.65
C THR A 113 1.81 5.37 2.84
N THR A 114 0.63 5.86 2.42
CA THR A 114 0.22 7.26 2.60
C THR A 114 0.07 7.60 4.09
N VAL A 115 -0.64 6.75 4.85
CA VAL A 115 -0.83 6.95 6.30
C VAL A 115 0.49 6.86 7.05
N VAL A 116 1.34 5.87 6.74
CA VAL A 116 2.67 5.73 7.36
C VAL A 116 3.54 6.95 7.08
N ASP A 117 3.54 7.45 5.85
CA ASP A 117 4.32 8.61 5.44
C ASP A 117 3.81 9.92 6.08
N MET A 118 2.48 10.10 6.11
CA MET A 118 1.85 11.21 6.85
C MET A 118 2.18 11.12 8.35
N LEU A 119 1.97 9.98 8.99
CA LEU A 119 2.24 9.78 10.41
C LEU A 119 3.69 10.14 10.75
N ARG A 120 4.65 9.69 9.97
CA ARG A 120 6.06 10.03 10.16
C ARG A 120 6.30 11.55 10.00
N THR A 121 5.65 12.19 9.02
CA THR A 121 5.73 13.64 8.83
C THR A 121 5.17 14.40 10.04
N LEU A 122 4.05 13.94 10.61
CA LEU A 122 3.42 14.56 11.78
C LEU A 122 4.29 14.41 13.05
N LEU A 123 4.88 13.22 13.24
CA LEU A 123 5.82 12.96 14.34
C LEU A 123 7.08 13.83 14.21
N ALA A 124 7.65 13.92 13.01
CA ALA A 124 8.80 14.78 12.73
C ALA A 124 8.50 16.26 12.98
N ALA A 125 7.33 16.75 12.53
CA ALA A 125 6.89 18.13 12.77
C ALA A 125 6.59 18.45 14.25
N SER A 126 6.52 17.39 15.08
CA SER A 126 6.35 17.47 16.54
C SER A 126 7.64 17.18 17.31
N ASP A 127 8.78 17.05 16.63
CA ASP A 127 10.08 16.65 17.22
C ASP A 127 10.02 15.33 18.00
N VAL A 128 9.13 14.40 17.59
CA VAL A 128 9.00 13.07 18.19
C VAL A 128 9.90 12.08 17.44
N PRO A 129 10.95 11.52 18.09
CA PRO A 129 11.83 10.55 17.45
C PRO A 129 11.06 9.29 17.07
N HIS A 130 11.29 8.77 15.86
CA HIS A 130 10.64 7.58 15.36
C HIS A 130 11.44 6.92 14.23
N ALA A 131 11.29 5.62 14.09
CA ALA A 131 11.77 4.85 12.93
C ALA A 131 10.59 4.39 12.08
N GLY A 132 10.84 4.14 10.79
CA GLY A 132 9.85 3.60 9.86
C GLY A 132 10.35 2.33 9.17
N ALA A 133 9.52 1.28 9.14
CA ALA A 133 9.85 0.00 8.53
C ALA A 133 8.62 -0.72 7.94
N GLY A 134 8.84 -1.84 7.27
CA GLY A 134 7.80 -2.78 6.84
C GLY A 134 7.58 -2.81 5.32
N ASN A 135 6.43 -3.23 4.90
CA ASN A 135 6.05 -3.67 3.55
C ASN A 135 6.59 -2.83 2.37
N SER A 136 6.32 -1.53 2.31
CA SER A 136 6.80 -0.62 1.24
C SER A 136 8.01 0.21 1.67
N TRP A 137 8.64 -0.20 2.75
CA TRP A 137 9.79 0.43 3.38
C TRP A 137 10.92 -0.58 3.54
N ARG A 138 12.01 -0.18 4.19
CA ARG A 138 13.06 -1.13 4.56
C ARG A 138 12.49 -2.25 5.45
N ALA A 139 12.99 -3.46 5.28
CA ALA A 139 12.67 -4.58 6.15
C ALA A 139 12.95 -4.22 7.63
N LEU A 140 12.08 -4.64 8.55
CA LEU A 140 12.19 -4.28 9.96
C LEU A 140 13.49 -4.80 10.60
N THR A 141 13.92 -6.01 10.21
CA THR A 141 15.19 -6.60 10.69
C THR A 141 16.42 -5.76 10.33
N GLY A 142 16.35 -4.96 9.26
CA GLY A 142 17.39 -3.99 8.89
C GLY A 142 17.28 -2.62 9.60
N CYS A 143 16.27 -2.43 10.48
CA CYS A 143 15.99 -1.16 11.17
C CYS A 143 15.94 -1.31 12.71
N VAL A 144 16.31 -2.47 13.25
CA VAL A 144 16.15 -2.81 14.68
C VAL A 144 16.79 -1.77 15.58
N GLU A 145 18.04 -1.42 15.31
CA GLU A 145 18.79 -0.48 16.15
C GLU A 145 18.22 0.94 16.07
N GLU A 146 17.84 1.38 14.88
CA GLU A 146 17.17 2.67 14.65
C GLU A 146 15.85 2.75 15.44
N ALA A 147 15.05 1.66 15.41
CA ALA A 147 13.80 1.58 16.15
C ALA A 147 14.00 1.65 17.68
N ARG A 148 15.03 0.95 18.18
CA ARG A 148 15.40 0.97 19.62
C ARG A 148 15.83 2.36 20.08
N GLN A 149 16.66 3.04 19.30
CA GLN A 149 17.14 4.39 19.63
C GLN A 149 16.02 5.42 19.57
N ALA A 150 15.10 5.30 18.63
CA ALA A 150 13.97 6.19 18.51
C ALA A 150 12.89 5.98 19.57
N GLY A 151 12.73 4.76 20.08
CA GLY A 151 11.69 4.37 21.05
C GLY A 151 10.28 4.29 20.46
N ILE A 152 10.08 4.67 19.20
CA ILE A 152 8.82 4.57 18.44
C ILE A 152 9.11 3.97 17.06
N LEU A 153 8.32 2.96 16.69
CA LEU A 153 8.32 2.32 15.39
C LEU A 153 6.99 2.55 14.67
N VAL A 154 7.04 3.14 13.49
CA VAL A 154 5.90 3.23 12.56
C VAL A 154 6.05 2.13 11.53
N LEU A 155 5.12 1.17 11.52
CA LEU A 155 5.22 -0.08 10.78
C LEU A 155 4.12 -0.20 9.73
N GLU A 156 4.48 -0.30 8.45
CA GLU A 156 3.56 -0.72 7.40
C GLU A 156 3.49 -2.24 7.32
N VAL A 157 2.31 -2.85 7.46
CA VAL A 157 2.16 -4.31 7.48
C VAL A 157 1.18 -4.77 6.42
N SER A 158 1.61 -5.74 5.58
CA SER A 158 0.74 -6.44 4.63
C SER A 158 -0.01 -7.61 5.28
N SER A 159 -1.07 -8.11 4.62
CA SER A 159 -1.76 -9.34 5.04
C SER A 159 -0.81 -10.55 5.07
N PHE A 160 0.12 -10.64 4.12
CA PHE A 160 1.12 -11.70 4.05
C PHE A 160 2.03 -11.74 5.29
N GLN A 161 2.44 -10.57 5.78
CA GLN A 161 3.26 -10.44 6.99
C GLN A 161 2.44 -10.74 8.24
N LEU A 162 1.19 -10.27 8.30
CA LEU A 162 0.26 -10.52 9.40
C LEU A 162 -0.13 -11.99 9.51
N HIS A 163 -0.23 -12.73 8.39
CA HIS A 163 -0.52 -14.17 8.37
C HIS A 163 0.41 -14.98 9.30
N TYR A 164 1.68 -14.61 9.36
CA TYR A 164 2.70 -15.27 10.18
C TYR A 164 3.10 -14.46 11.43
N LEU A 165 2.26 -13.52 11.85
CA LEU A 165 2.44 -12.72 13.04
C LEU A 165 1.38 -13.11 14.09
N LYS A 166 1.80 -13.40 15.32
CA LYS A 166 0.90 -13.82 16.39
C LYS A 166 0.89 -12.78 17.51
N SER A 167 -0.31 -12.31 17.85
CA SER A 167 -0.60 -11.43 19.00
C SER A 167 0.45 -10.32 19.22
N PRO A 168 0.68 -9.44 18.23
CA PRO A 168 1.75 -8.44 18.28
C PRO A 168 1.59 -7.40 19.40
N GLY A 169 0.35 -7.12 19.85
CA GLY A 169 0.10 -6.17 20.94
C GLY A 169 0.57 -4.75 20.61
N PHE A 170 0.21 -4.23 19.43
CA PHE A 170 0.61 -2.89 19.00
C PHE A 170 -0.09 -1.81 19.83
N GLU A 171 0.64 -0.79 20.30
CA GLU A 171 0.03 0.34 21.02
C GLU A 171 -0.96 1.13 20.16
N VAL A 172 -0.68 1.25 18.85
CA VAL A 172 -1.62 1.76 17.86
C VAL A 172 -1.71 0.77 16.72
N ALA A 173 -2.92 0.32 16.42
CA ALA A 173 -3.21 -0.49 15.24
C ALA A 173 -4.24 0.20 14.36
N ALA A 174 -3.98 0.30 13.06
CA ALA A 174 -4.87 0.92 12.10
C ALA A 174 -5.22 -0.04 10.97
N LEU A 175 -6.52 -0.31 10.79
CA LEU A 175 -7.08 -0.99 9.63
C LEU A 175 -7.86 0.03 8.79
N LEU A 176 -7.28 0.42 7.66
CA LEU A 176 -7.82 1.50 6.82
C LEU A 176 -9.04 1.07 6.02
N ASN A 177 -8.92 -0.07 5.36
CA ASN A 177 -9.98 -0.67 4.53
C ASN A 177 -9.60 -2.10 4.13
N VAL A 178 -10.62 -2.92 3.84
CA VAL A 178 -10.48 -4.26 3.25
C VAL A 178 -11.35 -4.34 2.01
N ARG A 179 -10.73 -4.56 0.86
CA ARG A 179 -11.40 -4.76 -0.44
C ARG A 179 -10.77 -5.97 -1.12
N PRO A 180 -11.48 -6.67 -2.00
CA PRO A 180 -10.93 -7.83 -2.70
C PRO A 180 -9.59 -7.52 -3.37
N ASP A 181 -8.54 -8.24 -2.95
CA ASP A 181 -7.20 -8.16 -3.50
C ASP A 181 -6.42 -9.42 -3.09
N HIS A 182 -5.36 -9.74 -3.81
CA HIS A 182 -4.46 -10.85 -3.47
C HIS A 182 -5.13 -12.23 -3.29
N LEU A 183 -6.26 -12.51 -3.97
CA LEU A 183 -6.96 -13.80 -3.91
C LEU A 183 -6.20 -14.94 -4.63
N ASN A 184 -5.12 -14.61 -5.32
CA ASN A 184 -4.14 -15.57 -5.80
C ASN A 184 -3.20 -16.09 -4.71
N TRP A 185 -3.12 -15.43 -3.54
CA TRP A 185 -2.31 -15.81 -2.40
C TRP A 185 -3.18 -16.32 -1.23
N HIS A 186 -4.25 -15.60 -0.89
CA HIS A 186 -5.25 -16.03 0.10
C HIS A 186 -6.29 -16.95 -0.54
N ALA A 187 -6.77 -17.94 0.20
CA ALA A 187 -7.76 -18.89 -0.31
C ALA A 187 -9.14 -18.25 -0.52
N SER A 188 -9.45 -17.17 0.21
CA SER A 188 -10.71 -16.44 0.09
C SER A 188 -10.56 -15.00 0.59
N PHE A 189 -11.61 -14.19 0.35
CA PHE A 189 -11.70 -12.84 0.90
C PHE A 189 -11.76 -12.85 2.43
N GLU A 190 -12.44 -13.83 3.02
CA GLU A 190 -12.57 -13.99 4.46
C GLU A 190 -11.22 -14.27 5.12
N GLU A 191 -10.37 -15.11 4.51
CA GLU A 191 -8.99 -15.34 4.97
C GLU A 191 -8.16 -14.06 4.87
N TYR A 192 -8.25 -13.35 3.76
CA TYR A 192 -7.57 -12.06 3.58
C TYR A 192 -7.99 -11.02 4.62
N ALA A 193 -9.29 -10.92 4.91
CA ALA A 193 -9.84 -10.04 5.92
C ALA A 193 -9.39 -10.44 7.34
N ALA A 194 -9.46 -11.75 7.65
CA ALA A 194 -9.01 -12.29 8.92
C ALA A 194 -7.51 -12.01 9.17
N ASP A 195 -6.67 -12.20 8.16
CA ASP A 195 -5.24 -11.90 8.29
C ASP A 195 -4.99 -10.40 8.56
N LYS A 196 -5.76 -9.49 7.96
CA LYS A 196 -5.63 -8.06 8.28
C LYS A 196 -6.11 -7.71 9.69
N LEU A 197 -7.15 -8.36 10.18
CA LEU A 197 -7.66 -8.15 11.54
C LEU A 197 -6.65 -8.56 12.61
N ARG A 198 -5.66 -9.42 12.29
CA ARG A 198 -4.56 -9.76 13.20
C ARG A 198 -3.74 -8.56 13.66
N VAL A 199 -3.83 -7.42 12.97
CA VAL A 199 -3.19 -6.17 13.41
C VAL A 199 -3.66 -5.75 14.81
N PHE A 200 -4.85 -6.16 15.23
CA PHE A 200 -5.43 -5.86 16.54
C PHE A 200 -5.18 -6.95 17.59
N GLU A 201 -4.63 -8.11 17.19
CA GLU A 201 -4.36 -9.20 18.12
C GLU A 201 -3.38 -8.77 19.21
N GLY A 202 -3.68 -9.12 20.46
CA GLY A 202 -2.83 -8.81 21.61
C GLY A 202 -2.95 -7.38 22.13
N GLN A 203 -3.76 -6.51 21.52
CA GLN A 203 -4.09 -5.21 22.10
C GLN A 203 -4.93 -5.36 23.36
N CYS A 204 -4.82 -4.41 24.28
CA CYS A 204 -5.56 -4.30 25.51
C CYS A 204 -6.28 -2.95 25.64
N GLU A 205 -7.07 -2.73 26.68
CA GLU A 205 -7.88 -1.51 26.91
C GLU A 205 -7.04 -0.21 26.87
N GLY A 206 -5.75 -0.28 27.20
CA GLY A 206 -4.84 0.87 27.15
C GLY A 206 -4.31 1.21 25.73
N ASP A 207 -4.55 0.38 24.72
CA ASP A 207 -4.09 0.57 23.35
C ASP A 207 -5.13 1.29 22.50
N LEU A 208 -4.78 1.67 21.26
CA LEU A 208 -5.66 2.38 20.34
C LEU A 208 -5.86 1.60 19.04
N ALA A 209 -7.10 1.22 18.77
CA ALA A 209 -7.53 0.66 17.51
C ALA A 209 -8.17 1.75 16.64
N LEU A 210 -7.70 1.91 15.41
CA LEU A 210 -8.22 2.86 14.43
C LEU A 210 -8.90 2.10 13.29
N VAL A 211 -10.17 2.37 13.05
CA VAL A 211 -10.98 1.74 12.00
C VAL A 211 -11.75 2.80 11.20
N SER A 212 -12.09 2.52 9.94
CA SER A 212 -12.89 3.42 9.11
C SER A 212 -14.39 3.11 9.23
N ALA A 213 -15.22 4.14 9.37
CA ALA A 213 -16.68 4.01 9.29
C ALA A 213 -17.18 3.46 7.94
N ARG A 214 -16.34 3.56 6.90
CA ARG A 214 -16.64 3.08 5.52
C ARG A 214 -16.20 1.65 5.27
N ASP A 215 -15.49 1.04 6.22
CA ASP A 215 -15.00 -0.33 6.08
C ASP A 215 -15.74 -1.27 7.02
N PRO A 216 -16.67 -2.12 6.51
CA PRO A 216 -17.49 -2.98 7.34
C PRO A 216 -16.68 -4.04 8.10
N VAL A 217 -15.49 -4.41 7.62
CA VAL A 217 -14.64 -5.42 8.27
C VAL A 217 -14.03 -4.86 9.56
N GLY A 218 -13.42 -3.70 9.49
CA GLY A 218 -12.83 -3.04 10.67
C GLY A 218 -13.89 -2.50 11.62
N TYR A 219 -14.92 -1.84 11.06
CA TYR A 219 -16.02 -1.24 11.84
C TYR A 219 -16.83 -2.26 12.65
N GLY A 220 -17.02 -3.47 12.10
CA GLY A 220 -17.76 -4.55 12.76
C GLY A 220 -16.92 -5.44 13.68
N ALA A 221 -15.63 -5.16 13.84
CA ALA A 221 -14.76 -5.99 14.67
C ALA A 221 -14.98 -5.76 16.17
N ASP A 222 -15.00 -6.83 16.96
CA ASP A 222 -15.01 -6.75 18.42
C ASP A 222 -13.57 -6.64 18.92
N LEU A 223 -13.19 -5.44 19.36
CA LEU A 223 -11.82 -5.07 19.70
C LEU A 223 -11.66 -4.80 21.19
N ALA A 224 -10.59 -5.30 21.79
CA ALA A 224 -10.28 -5.10 23.21
C ALA A 224 -9.73 -3.70 23.52
N ALA A 225 -9.14 -3.04 22.51
CA ALA A 225 -8.55 -1.70 22.63
C ALA A 225 -9.60 -0.58 22.61
N GLU A 226 -9.19 0.62 23.03
CA GLU A 226 -9.96 1.83 22.75
C GLU A 226 -10.12 1.98 21.23
N THR A 227 -11.36 1.95 20.75
CA THR A 227 -11.65 2.04 19.32
C THR A 227 -12.03 3.47 18.92
N LEU A 228 -11.28 4.05 18.01
CA LEU A 228 -11.60 5.33 17.37
C LEU A 228 -12.02 5.10 15.92
N VAL A 229 -13.26 5.47 15.62
CA VAL A 229 -13.84 5.36 14.27
C VAL A 229 -13.54 6.62 13.47
N ILE A 230 -12.86 6.45 12.35
CA ILE A 230 -12.48 7.52 11.42
C ILE A 230 -13.58 7.70 10.37
N GLY A 231 -13.99 8.93 10.13
CA GLY A 231 -14.99 9.28 9.12
C GLY A 231 -16.40 9.44 9.66
N GLU A 232 -16.60 9.27 10.95
CA GLU A 232 -17.91 9.50 11.60
C GLU A 232 -17.75 10.20 12.96
N GLY A 233 -18.90 10.56 13.57
CA GLY A 233 -18.92 11.15 14.91
C GLY A 233 -18.11 12.45 14.99
N ASP A 234 -17.20 12.53 15.93
CA ASP A 234 -16.35 13.68 16.23
C ASP A 234 -14.96 13.63 15.54
N THR A 235 -14.72 12.56 14.77
CA THR A 235 -13.47 12.34 14.06
C THR A 235 -13.74 12.17 12.56
N ALA A 236 -14.00 13.28 11.90
CA ALA A 236 -14.46 13.32 10.51
C ALA A 236 -14.11 14.64 9.82
N VAL A 237 -14.39 14.69 8.53
CA VAL A 237 -14.41 15.95 7.75
C VAL A 237 -15.82 16.53 7.80
N ARG A 238 -15.97 17.76 8.31
CA ARG A 238 -17.24 18.48 8.35
C ARG A 238 -17.06 19.93 7.96
N ASP A 239 -17.89 20.44 7.08
CA ASP A 239 -17.90 21.83 6.64
C ASP A 239 -16.51 22.33 6.21
N GLY A 240 -15.78 21.51 5.44
CA GLY A 240 -14.43 21.80 4.99
C GLY A 240 -13.36 21.78 6.09
N ARG A 241 -13.63 21.21 7.25
CA ARG A 241 -12.71 21.09 8.40
C ARG A 241 -12.34 19.67 8.72
N LEU A 242 -11.08 19.45 8.98
CA LEU A 242 -10.60 18.18 9.53
C LEU A 242 -10.72 18.22 11.04
N LEU A 243 -11.54 17.34 11.61
CA LEU A 243 -11.82 17.26 13.06
C LEU A 243 -11.30 15.94 13.61
N LEU A 244 -10.55 16.00 14.71
CA LEU A 244 -10.13 14.86 15.50
C LEU A 244 -10.66 15.00 16.91
N ARG A 245 -11.56 14.11 17.35
CA ARG A 245 -12.22 14.17 18.64
C ARG A 245 -12.81 15.55 18.91
N SER A 246 -13.56 16.08 17.97
CA SER A 246 -14.12 17.43 17.95
C SER A 246 -13.11 18.58 17.86
N SER A 247 -11.82 18.33 17.98
CA SER A 247 -10.79 19.35 17.86
C SER A 247 -10.51 19.68 16.40
N HIS A 248 -10.57 20.94 16.02
CA HIS A 248 -10.22 21.41 14.69
C HIS A 248 -8.71 21.30 14.46
N LEU A 249 -8.31 20.52 13.48
CA LEU A 249 -6.90 20.36 13.08
C LEU A 249 -6.50 21.40 12.02
N VAL A 250 -7.27 21.46 10.91
CA VAL A 250 -6.96 22.28 9.75
C VAL A 250 -8.17 22.40 8.84
N ASP A 251 -8.30 23.48 8.09
CA ASP A 251 -9.28 23.58 7.00
C ASP A 251 -8.77 22.79 5.78
N THR A 252 -9.65 22.02 5.14
CA THR A 252 -9.25 21.16 4.01
C THR A 252 -8.71 21.96 2.83
N ALA A 253 -9.12 23.20 2.67
CA ALA A 253 -8.62 24.12 1.64
C ALA A 253 -7.16 24.56 1.85
N GLU A 254 -6.60 24.40 3.06
CA GLU A 254 -5.21 24.71 3.35
C GLU A 254 -4.27 23.53 3.00
N LEU A 255 -4.83 22.32 2.77
CA LEU A 255 -4.05 21.12 2.50
C LEU A 255 -3.56 21.08 1.04
N ARG A 256 -2.39 20.45 0.84
CA ARG A 256 -1.81 20.22 -0.49
C ARG A 256 -2.34 18.95 -1.17
N PHE A 257 -3.36 18.33 -0.60
CA PHE A 257 -4.02 17.13 -1.11
C PHE A 257 -5.52 17.25 -0.87
N ALA A 258 -6.29 16.52 -1.67
CA ALA A 258 -7.73 16.48 -1.60
C ALA A 258 -8.25 15.05 -1.77
N GLY A 259 -9.58 14.91 -1.74
CA GLY A 259 -10.28 13.63 -1.88
C GLY A 259 -10.52 12.94 -0.55
N VAL A 260 -11.69 12.32 -0.45
CA VAL A 260 -12.20 11.74 0.80
C VAL A 260 -11.21 10.74 1.40
N SER A 261 -10.65 9.83 0.58
CA SER A 261 -9.71 8.82 1.05
C SER A 261 -8.43 9.42 1.62
N ASN A 262 -7.90 10.51 1.03
CA ASN A 262 -6.70 11.17 1.53
C ASN A 262 -6.98 11.95 2.82
N LEU A 263 -8.16 12.54 2.96
CA LEU A 263 -8.59 13.23 4.17
C LEU A 263 -8.81 12.24 5.33
N GLU A 264 -9.37 11.05 5.05
CA GLU A 264 -9.44 9.96 6.03
C GLU A 264 -8.04 9.46 6.41
N ASN A 265 -7.15 9.26 5.44
CA ASN A 265 -5.75 8.90 5.71
C ASN A 265 -5.06 9.92 6.64
N ALA A 266 -5.36 11.22 6.47
CA ALA A 266 -4.83 12.27 7.34
C ALA A 266 -5.39 12.16 8.78
N LEU A 267 -6.66 11.79 8.95
CA LEU A 267 -7.25 11.54 10.26
C LEU A 267 -6.64 10.31 10.94
N PHE A 268 -6.44 9.21 10.22
CA PHE A 268 -5.72 8.04 10.74
C PHE A 268 -4.32 8.41 11.23
N ALA A 269 -3.57 9.14 10.40
CA ALA A 269 -2.23 9.58 10.74
C ALA A 269 -2.22 10.53 11.94
N ALA A 270 -3.16 11.49 12.01
CA ALA A 270 -3.27 12.45 13.11
C ALA A 270 -3.64 11.77 14.43
N ALA A 271 -4.59 10.83 14.41
CA ALA A 271 -4.98 10.05 15.59
C ALA A 271 -3.81 9.22 16.13
N ALA A 272 -3.11 8.51 15.26
CA ALA A 272 -1.92 7.75 15.62
C ALA A 272 -0.80 8.66 16.15
N ALA A 273 -0.53 9.79 15.49
CA ALA A 273 0.49 10.76 15.92
C ALA A 273 0.18 11.33 17.31
N GLN A 274 -1.08 11.72 17.56
CA GLN A 274 -1.53 12.22 18.86
C GLN A 274 -1.30 11.18 19.97
N ARG A 275 -1.66 9.93 19.71
CA ARG A 275 -1.43 8.82 20.65
C ARG A 275 0.06 8.62 20.94
N LEU A 276 0.92 8.79 19.94
CA LEU A 276 2.38 8.65 20.07
C LEU A 276 3.07 9.89 20.66
N GLY A 277 2.35 10.95 20.98
CA GLY A 277 2.87 12.12 21.68
C GLY A 277 3.13 13.34 20.78
N ALA A 278 2.66 13.33 19.54
CA ALA A 278 2.72 14.53 18.69
C ALA A 278 1.85 15.65 19.26
N SER A 279 2.35 16.89 19.23
CA SER A 279 1.62 18.05 19.68
C SER A 279 0.55 18.50 18.65
N PRO A 280 -0.57 19.08 19.08
CA PRO A 280 -1.58 19.60 18.15
C PRO A 280 -1.00 20.59 17.12
N GLY A 281 -0.05 21.43 17.53
CA GLY A 281 0.65 22.36 16.64
C GLY A 281 1.53 21.64 15.62
N GLY A 282 2.26 20.60 16.02
CA GLY A 282 3.08 19.78 15.13
C GLY A 282 2.22 18.96 14.16
N ILE A 283 1.11 18.40 14.63
CA ILE A 283 0.14 17.70 13.75
C ILE A 283 -0.35 18.65 12.66
N ARG A 284 -0.82 19.87 13.04
CA ARG A 284 -1.26 20.88 12.07
C ARG A 284 -0.14 21.27 11.11
N ALA A 285 1.04 21.55 11.61
CA ALA A 285 2.19 21.94 10.78
C ALA A 285 2.57 20.83 9.79
N GLY A 286 2.60 19.58 10.25
CA GLY A 286 2.88 18.43 9.42
C GLY A 286 1.83 18.22 8.31
N LEU A 287 0.54 18.37 8.61
CA LEU A 287 -0.53 18.29 7.62
C LEU A 287 -0.40 19.37 6.53
N LEU A 288 -0.05 20.60 6.90
CA LEU A 288 0.10 21.71 5.96
C LEU A 288 1.30 21.56 5.00
N VAL A 289 2.37 20.91 5.44
CA VAL A 289 3.57 20.70 4.61
C VAL A 289 3.51 19.40 3.82
N TYR A 290 2.70 18.44 4.26
CA TYR A 290 2.61 17.14 3.61
C TYR A 290 2.12 17.27 2.17
N GLY A 291 2.85 16.63 1.24
CA GLY A 291 2.44 16.46 -0.16
C GLY A 291 2.33 14.98 -0.48
N LEU A 292 1.34 14.59 -1.25
CA LEU A 292 1.25 13.21 -1.73
C LEU A 292 2.52 12.83 -2.49
N LYS A 293 2.95 11.58 -2.33
CA LYS A 293 4.07 11.04 -3.12
C LYS A 293 3.70 11.05 -4.61
N ALA A 294 4.72 11.11 -5.45
CA ALA A 294 4.57 10.99 -6.89
C ALA A 294 3.68 9.79 -7.27
N HIS A 295 2.94 9.92 -8.34
CA HIS A 295 2.07 8.87 -8.89
C HIS A 295 0.88 8.48 -8.00
N ARG A 296 0.44 9.39 -7.10
CA ARG A 296 -0.76 9.24 -6.27
C ARG A 296 -1.62 10.49 -6.41
N MET A 297 -2.64 10.46 -7.28
CA MET A 297 -3.52 11.60 -7.55
C MET A 297 -2.74 12.89 -7.83
N GLN A 298 -1.57 12.78 -8.46
CA GLN A 298 -0.66 13.90 -8.74
C GLN A 298 -1.13 14.64 -9.98
N ILE A 299 -1.43 15.93 -9.84
CA ILE A 299 -1.68 16.80 -10.99
C ILE A 299 -0.33 17.02 -11.69
N VAL A 300 -0.21 16.56 -12.93
CA VAL A 300 1.03 16.67 -13.72
C VAL A 300 1.01 17.83 -14.71
N ALA A 301 -0.17 18.21 -15.18
CA ALA A 301 -0.35 19.37 -16.07
C ALA A 301 -1.82 19.84 -16.10
N GLU A 302 -2.00 21.10 -16.48
CA GLU A 302 -3.27 21.64 -16.96
C GLU A 302 -3.04 22.11 -18.40
N ARG A 303 -3.81 21.58 -19.35
CA ARG A 303 -3.67 21.91 -20.78
C ARG A 303 -5.04 22.07 -21.41
N ARG A 304 -5.31 23.22 -22.07
CA ARG A 304 -6.60 23.55 -22.69
C ARG A 304 -7.79 23.44 -21.70
N ALA A 305 -7.56 23.87 -20.45
CA ALA A 305 -8.48 23.72 -19.34
C ALA A 305 -8.88 22.24 -19.06
N VAL A 306 -8.02 21.29 -19.38
CA VAL A 306 -8.10 19.87 -18.99
C VAL A 306 -7.00 19.60 -17.98
N THR A 307 -7.37 19.03 -16.84
CA THR A 307 -6.43 18.65 -15.78
C THR A 307 -5.97 17.22 -16.01
N TYR A 308 -4.64 16.99 -16.05
CA TYR A 308 -4.04 15.66 -16.17
C TYR A 308 -3.54 15.18 -14.82
N VAL A 309 -3.99 13.99 -14.40
CA VAL A 309 -3.72 13.43 -13.07
C VAL A 309 -3.07 12.07 -13.21
N ASP A 310 -1.91 11.92 -12.57
CA ASP A 310 -1.17 10.67 -12.45
C ASP A 310 -1.51 9.97 -11.13
N ASP A 311 -2.20 8.84 -11.25
CA ASP A 311 -2.50 7.91 -10.16
C ASP A 311 -2.01 6.50 -10.53
N SER A 312 -0.82 6.43 -11.14
CA SER A 312 -0.23 5.18 -11.63
C SER A 312 -0.09 4.12 -10.52
N LYS A 313 -0.06 4.53 -9.24
CA LYS A 313 -0.02 3.63 -8.08
C LYS A 313 -1.34 2.88 -7.83
N ALA A 314 -2.46 3.29 -8.42
CA ALA A 314 -3.73 2.56 -8.38
C ALA A 314 -3.63 1.28 -9.20
N THR A 315 -3.21 0.18 -8.59
CA THR A 315 -2.96 -1.12 -9.24
C THR A 315 -4.05 -2.15 -9.00
N ASN A 316 -5.18 -1.73 -8.43
CA ASN A 316 -6.38 -2.53 -8.26
C ASN A 316 -7.66 -1.71 -8.48
N PRO A 317 -8.82 -2.34 -8.80
CA PRO A 317 -10.07 -1.65 -9.08
C PRO A 317 -10.58 -0.76 -7.96
N ALA A 318 -10.43 -1.18 -6.70
CA ALA A 318 -10.87 -0.40 -5.55
C ALA A 318 -10.12 0.95 -5.42
N ALA A 319 -8.84 0.99 -5.80
CA ALA A 319 -8.09 2.25 -5.85
C ALA A 319 -8.62 3.17 -6.96
N VAL A 320 -8.97 2.62 -8.13
CA VAL A 320 -9.58 3.38 -9.24
C VAL A 320 -10.94 3.95 -8.83
N ALA A 321 -11.79 3.15 -8.17
CA ALA A 321 -13.08 3.60 -7.65
C ALA A 321 -12.92 4.79 -6.70
N ALA A 322 -11.99 4.68 -5.74
CA ALA A 322 -11.68 5.76 -4.80
C ALA A 322 -11.14 7.02 -5.51
N ALA A 323 -10.33 6.85 -6.56
CA ALA A 323 -9.84 7.97 -7.36
C ALA A 323 -10.97 8.66 -8.12
N LEU A 324 -11.87 7.90 -8.76
CA LEU A 324 -13.04 8.45 -9.47
C LEU A 324 -13.96 9.24 -8.53
N ASP A 325 -14.20 8.74 -7.32
CA ASP A 325 -15.04 9.42 -6.31
C ASP A 325 -14.46 10.74 -5.80
N SER A 326 -13.18 11.00 -6.08
CA SER A 326 -12.51 12.22 -5.67
C SER A 326 -12.79 13.42 -6.60
N PHE A 327 -13.43 13.20 -7.76
CA PHE A 327 -13.71 14.24 -8.74
C PHE A 327 -15.20 14.54 -8.84
N GLU A 328 -15.53 15.82 -8.97
CA GLU A 328 -16.87 16.29 -9.37
C GLU A 328 -16.96 16.50 -10.90
N SER A 329 -15.84 16.83 -11.52
CA SER A 329 -15.71 17.00 -12.97
C SER A 329 -15.78 15.67 -13.72
N PRO A 330 -16.25 15.66 -14.97
CA PRO A 330 -16.20 14.46 -15.81
C PRO A 330 -14.76 13.99 -16.04
N VAL A 331 -14.58 12.67 -16.04
CA VAL A 331 -13.27 12.02 -16.14
C VAL A 331 -13.14 11.29 -17.49
N VAL A 332 -11.98 11.41 -18.14
CA VAL A 332 -11.51 10.47 -19.15
C VAL A 332 -10.50 9.55 -18.46
N LEU A 333 -10.89 8.30 -18.21
CA LEU A 333 -10.10 7.33 -17.44
C LEU A 333 -9.20 6.52 -18.36
N ILE A 334 -7.90 6.42 -18.01
CA ILE A 334 -6.96 5.48 -18.63
C ILE A 334 -6.84 4.28 -17.70
N LEU A 335 -7.27 3.10 -18.18
CA LEU A 335 -7.41 1.85 -17.45
C LEU A 335 -6.64 0.73 -18.14
N GLY A 336 -6.03 -0.20 -17.37
CA GLY A 336 -5.33 -1.36 -17.90
C GLY A 336 -3.83 -1.37 -17.65
N GLY A 337 -3.20 -2.46 -18.02
CA GLY A 337 -1.80 -2.82 -17.76
C GLY A 337 -1.64 -4.33 -17.81
N SER A 338 -0.82 -4.90 -16.90
CA SER A 338 -0.57 -6.34 -16.85
C SER A 338 -1.84 -7.15 -16.55
N GLU A 339 -2.02 -8.27 -17.23
CA GLU A 339 -3.14 -9.17 -16.99
C GLU A 339 -2.97 -9.96 -15.66
N LYS A 340 -4.03 -10.06 -14.87
CA LYS A 340 -4.06 -10.75 -13.57
C LYS A 340 -5.43 -11.37 -13.26
N ASP A 341 -6.28 -11.58 -14.24
CA ASP A 341 -7.67 -12.03 -14.05
C ASP A 341 -8.46 -11.18 -13.03
N THR A 342 -8.12 -9.87 -12.94
CA THR A 342 -8.74 -8.95 -11.99
C THR A 342 -10.21 -8.75 -12.33
N ASP A 343 -11.09 -8.83 -11.32
CA ASP A 343 -12.49 -8.49 -11.44
C ASP A 343 -12.69 -6.95 -11.39
N PHE A 344 -13.30 -6.40 -12.45
CA PHE A 344 -13.60 -4.97 -12.57
C PHE A 344 -15.09 -4.64 -12.30
N SER A 345 -15.87 -5.59 -11.79
CA SER A 345 -17.31 -5.39 -11.54
C SER A 345 -17.60 -4.23 -10.60
N GLU A 346 -16.76 -4.05 -9.58
CA GLU A 346 -16.86 -2.95 -8.62
C GLU A 346 -16.80 -1.56 -9.30
N LEU A 347 -16.06 -1.42 -10.40
CA LEU A 347 -15.91 -0.12 -11.07
C LEU A 347 -17.19 0.37 -11.74
N LEU A 348 -18.10 -0.52 -12.16
CA LEU A 348 -19.30 -0.13 -12.92
C LEU A 348 -20.13 0.94 -12.21
N ALA A 349 -20.24 0.86 -10.87
CA ALA A 349 -20.96 1.83 -10.06
C ALA A 349 -20.34 3.24 -10.06
N HIS A 350 -19.02 3.33 -10.32
CA HIS A 350 -18.23 4.57 -10.26
C HIS A 350 -18.01 5.20 -11.65
N LEU A 351 -18.26 4.44 -12.73
CA LEU A 351 -18.06 4.92 -14.11
C LEU A 351 -19.09 5.96 -14.58
N ASN A 352 -20.13 6.24 -13.80
CA ASN A 352 -21.10 7.31 -14.10
C ASN A 352 -20.46 8.71 -14.21
N ARG A 353 -19.26 8.88 -13.64
CA ARG A 353 -18.44 10.10 -13.72
C ARG A 353 -17.54 10.12 -14.95
N CYS A 354 -17.39 8.98 -15.65
CA CYS A 354 -16.52 8.89 -16.80
C CYS A 354 -17.23 9.33 -18.09
N ARG A 355 -16.62 10.29 -18.79
CA ARG A 355 -16.97 10.62 -20.17
C ARG A 355 -16.57 9.50 -21.11
N ALA A 356 -15.38 8.93 -20.89
CA ALA A 356 -14.82 7.84 -21.65
C ALA A 356 -13.86 7.02 -20.80
N VAL A 357 -13.65 5.77 -21.19
CA VAL A 357 -12.61 4.89 -20.66
C VAL A 357 -11.69 4.47 -21.81
N VAL A 358 -10.40 4.70 -21.68
CA VAL A 358 -9.38 4.27 -22.62
C VAL A 358 -8.65 3.08 -22.03
N CYS A 359 -8.95 1.89 -22.54
CA CYS A 359 -8.36 0.63 -22.10
C CYS A 359 -7.05 0.37 -22.84
N GLN A 360 -5.95 0.07 -22.09
CA GLN A 360 -4.62 -0.10 -22.66
C GLN A 360 -3.85 -1.27 -22.05
N GLY A 361 -2.75 -1.69 -22.71
CA GLY A 361 -1.88 -2.75 -22.25
C GLY A 361 -2.49 -4.14 -22.40
N GLU A 362 -1.87 -5.13 -21.76
CA GLU A 362 -2.22 -6.54 -21.89
C GLU A 362 -3.68 -6.83 -21.47
N ALA A 363 -4.13 -6.27 -20.35
CA ALA A 363 -5.49 -6.42 -19.84
C ALA A 363 -6.53 -5.55 -20.59
N GLY A 364 -6.09 -4.56 -21.38
CA GLY A 364 -6.95 -3.59 -22.04
C GLY A 364 -8.10 -4.20 -22.86
N PRO A 365 -7.85 -5.16 -23.77
CA PRO A 365 -8.91 -5.79 -24.55
C PRO A 365 -10.00 -6.44 -23.70
N ARG A 366 -9.62 -7.23 -22.67
CA ARG A 366 -10.56 -7.90 -21.78
C ARG A 366 -11.41 -6.91 -20.97
N ILE A 367 -10.77 -5.84 -20.47
CA ILE A 367 -11.50 -4.79 -19.74
C ILE A 367 -12.52 -4.10 -20.65
N ALA A 368 -12.14 -3.77 -21.87
CA ALA A 368 -13.03 -3.13 -22.85
C ALA A 368 -14.22 -4.03 -23.20
N ASP A 369 -13.97 -5.33 -23.49
CA ASP A 369 -15.02 -6.31 -23.77
C ASP A 369 -15.97 -6.46 -22.58
N TYR A 370 -15.44 -6.45 -21.37
CA TYR A 370 -16.24 -6.50 -20.15
C TYR A 370 -17.16 -5.28 -20.01
N LEU A 371 -16.64 -4.05 -20.15
CA LEU A 371 -17.43 -2.82 -20.02
C LEU A 371 -18.54 -2.73 -21.08
N GLU A 372 -18.23 -3.09 -22.32
CA GLU A 372 -19.20 -3.15 -23.41
C GLU A 372 -20.28 -4.22 -23.17
N GLY A 373 -19.86 -5.40 -22.67
CA GLY A 373 -20.75 -6.53 -22.34
C GLY A 373 -21.71 -6.23 -21.19
N GLN A 374 -21.32 -5.36 -20.24
CA GLN A 374 -22.18 -4.90 -19.14
C GLN A 374 -23.14 -3.76 -19.56
N GLY A 375 -23.10 -3.33 -20.82
CA GLY A 375 -23.99 -2.27 -21.34
C GLY A 375 -23.69 -0.89 -20.74
N TRP A 376 -22.47 -0.63 -20.29
CA TRP A 376 -22.08 0.72 -19.88
C TRP A 376 -22.21 1.68 -21.05
N SER A 377 -22.96 2.77 -20.85
CA SER A 377 -23.36 3.70 -21.92
C SER A 377 -22.28 4.72 -22.32
N GLY A 378 -21.16 4.73 -21.62
CA GLY A 378 -20.02 5.60 -21.93
C GLY A 378 -19.22 5.09 -23.13
N VAL A 379 -18.23 5.87 -23.54
CA VAL A 379 -17.40 5.55 -24.70
C VAL A 379 -16.18 4.75 -24.25
N VAL A 380 -15.98 3.56 -24.82
CA VAL A 380 -14.82 2.69 -24.59
C VAL A 380 -13.89 2.76 -25.79
N TYR A 381 -12.60 3.04 -25.53
CA TYR A 381 -11.55 2.99 -26.54
C TYR A 381 -10.50 1.95 -26.18
N ARG A 382 -9.89 1.36 -27.19
CA ARG A 382 -8.77 0.42 -27.03
C ARG A 382 -7.51 1.06 -27.57
N ALA A 383 -6.49 1.17 -26.72
CA ALA A 383 -5.16 1.64 -27.08
C ALA A 383 -4.13 0.52 -26.90
N PRO A 384 -3.14 0.39 -27.79
CA PRO A 384 -2.16 -0.69 -27.71
C PRO A 384 -1.19 -0.52 -26.52
N ASN A 385 -0.96 0.71 -26.07
CA ASN A 385 -0.01 1.07 -25.02
C ASN A 385 -0.36 2.42 -24.38
N LEU A 386 0.42 2.82 -23.38
CA LEU A 386 0.19 4.06 -22.65
C LEU A 386 0.28 5.30 -23.56
N ALA A 387 1.20 5.34 -24.53
CA ALA A 387 1.35 6.49 -25.43
C ALA A 387 0.08 6.71 -26.28
N GLY A 388 -0.46 5.64 -26.87
CA GLY A 388 -1.72 5.68 -27.56
C GLY A 388 -2.89 6.09 -26.66
N ALA A 389 -2.89 5.59 -25.42
CA ALA A 389 -3.95 5.91 -24.47
C ALA A 389 -3.94 7.40 -24.06
N VAL A 390 -2.77 7.99 -23.83
CA VAL A 390 -2.65 9.42 -23.49
C VAL A 390 -3.08 10.31 -24.64
N ALA A 391 -2.69 9.97 -25.89
CA ALA A 391 -3.08 10.71 -27.08
C ALA A 391 -4.60 10.66 -27.27
N GLU A 392 -5.20 9.48 -27.16
CA GLU A 392 -6.65 9.28 -27.29
C GLU A 392 -7.42 10.01 -26.19
N ALA A 393 -7.01 9.83 -24.91
CA ALA A 393 -7.64 10.50 -23.78
C ALA A 393 -7.60 12.03 -23.93
N GLY A 394 -6.46 12.58 -24.38
CA GLY A 394 -6.32 14.01 -24.65
C GLY A 394 -7.21 14.51 -25.78
N SER A 395 -7.56 13.67 -26.76
CA SER A 395 -8.48 14.01 -27.87
C SER A 395 -9.94 14.01 -27.44
N LEU A 396 -10.31 13.14 -26.48
CA LEU A 396 -11.65 12.95 -25.96
C LEU A 396 -12.04 13.97 -24.90
N ALA A 397 -11.06 14.47 -24.16
CA ALA A 397 -11.26 15.41 -23.07
C ALA A 397 -11.73 16.79 -23.58
N ARG A 398 -12.62 17.41 -22.82
CA ARG A 398 -13.16 18.75 -23.05
C ARG A 398 -12.68 19.70 -21.96
N PRO A 399 -12.69 21.03 -22.20
CA PRO A 399 -12.42 21.99 -21.16
C PRO A 399 -13.24 21.73 -19.88
N GLY A 400 -12.58 21.66 -18.74
CA GLY A 400 -13.16 21.32 -17.45
C GLY A 400 -13.12 19.82 -17.09
N ASP A 401 -12.71 18.95 -18.00
CA ASP A 401 -12.55 17.52 -17.73
C ASP A 401 -11.21 17.22 -17.03
N VAL A 402 -11.15 16.03 -16.43
CA VAL A 402 -9.93 15.42 -15.90
C VAL A 402 -9.53 14.23 -16.78
N VAL A 403 -8.28 14.17 -17.22
CA VAL A 403 -7.66 12.95 -17.77
C VAL A 403 -6.92 12.25 -16.62
N LEU A 404 -7.40 11.09 -16.23
CA LEU A 404 -6.91 10.35 -15.07
C LEU A 404 -6.21 9.07 -15.52
N LEU A 405 -4.91 8.95 -15.26
CA LEU A 405 -4.22 7.67 -15.28
C LEU A 405 -4.46 6.97 -13.94
N SER A 406 -5.41 6.06 -13.86
CA SER A 406 -5.65 5.20 -12.68
C SER A 406 -5.90 3.78 -13.20
N PRO A 407 -4.80 2.99 -13.39
CA PRO A 407 -4.83 1.84 -14.30
C PRO A 407 -5.59 0.62 -13.80
N GLY A 408 -5.78 0.45 -12.48
CA GLY A 408 -6.42 -0.74 -11.90
C GLY A 408 -5.61 -2.05 -12.05
N CYS A 409 -4.45 -1.97 -12.71
CA CYS A 409 -3.57 -3.08 -13.05
C CYS A 409 -2.12 -2.76 -12.66
N ALA A 410 -1.31 -3.79 -12.45
CA ALA A 410 0.13 -3.63 -12.39
C ALA A 410 0.68 -3.15 -13.75
N SER A 411 1.96 -2.80 -13.82
CA SER A 411 2.58 -2.13 -14.99
C SER A 411 3.60 -3.00 -15.72
N PHE A 412 3.77 -4.26 -15.30
CA PHE A 412 4.88 -5.12 -15.75
C PHE A 412 4.79 -5.60 -17.20
N ASP A 413 3.68 -5.30 -17.90
CA ASP A 413 3.51 -5.53 -19.33
C ASP A 413 4.31 -4.54 -20.20
N GLN A 414 4.55 -3.31 -19.70
CA GLN A 414 5.23 -2.25 -20.46
C GLN A 414 6.33 -1.55 -19.66
N PHE A 415 6.40 -1.71 -18.34
CA PHE A 415 7.29 -0.96 -17.44
C PHE A 415 7.84 -1.86 -16.34
N GLU A 416 8.97 -1.50 -15.76
CA GLU A 416 9.54 -2.19 -14.60
C GLU A 416 8.70 -2.01 -13.32
N GLY A 417 7.90 -0.93 -13.26
CA GLY A 417 7.05 -0.62 -12.12
C GLY A 417 6.11 0.55 -12.35
N TYR A 418 5.21 0.76 -11.38
CA TYR A 418 4.24 1.85 -11.45
C TYR A 418 4.88 3.25 -11.52
N ALA A 419 6.07 3.45 -10.96
CA ALA A 419 6.77 4.73 -10.97
C ALA A 419 7.20 5.08 -12.40
N GLU A 420 7.83 4.16 -13.12
CA GLU A 420 8.21 4.35 -14.51
C GLU A 420 6.99 4.62 -15.41
N ARG A 421 5.87 3.91 -15.18
CA ARG A 421 4.61 4.19 -15.88
C ARG A 421 4.09 5.60 -15.64
N GLY A 422 4.15 6.10 -14.40
CA GLY A 422 3.74 7.45 -14.06
C GLY A 422 4.67 8.53 -14.63
N GLU A 423 5.99 8.30 -14.62
CA GLU A 423 6.96 9.17 -15.29
C GLU A 423 6.72 9.22 -16.80
N ALA A 424 6.45 8.06 -17.43
CA ALA A 424 6.11 7.98 -18.84
C ALA A 424 4.81 8.75 -19.15
N PHE A 425 3.78 8.62 -18.31
CA PHE A 425 2.54 9.41 -18.43
C PHE A 425 2.82 10.90 -18.40
N THR A 426 3.60 11.37 -17.42
CA THR A 426 3.97 12.78 -17.28
C THR A 426 4.68 13.29 -18.53
N ARG A 427 5.68 12.56 -19.06
CA ARG A 427 6.37 12.93 -20.31
C ARG A 427 5.40 13.02 -21.48
N LEU A 428 4.58 11.98 -21.69
CA LEU A 428 3.62 11.93 -22.80
C LEU A 428 2.60 13.07 -22.75
N VAL A 429 2.13 13.44 -21.55
CA VAL A 429 1.23 14.60 -21.37
C VAL A 429 1.93 15.90 -21.79
N HIS A 430 3.20 16.08 -21.46
CA HIS A 430 3.94 17.27 -21.85
C HIS A 430 4.22 17.32 -23.38
N GLU A 431 4.32 16.17 -24.03
CA GLU A 431 4.53 16.02 -25.47
C GLU A 431 3.25 16.18 -26.31
N LEU A 432 2.06 16.16 -25.68
CA LEU A 432 0.79 16.36 -26.41
C LEU A 432 0.83 17.67 -27.21
N PRO A 433 0.30 17.72 -28.45
CA PRO A 433 0.32 18.92 -29.28
C PRO A 433 -0.33 20.12 -28.56
N GLY A 434 0.46 21.13 -28.25
CA GLY A 434 -0.02 22.43 -27.80
C GLY A 434 -0.48 23.23 -29.00
N GLN A 435 -1.56 24.02 -28.89
CA GLN A 435 -1.66 25.17 -29.80
C GLN A 435 -0.46 26.08 -29.49
N ARG A 436 0.41 26.29 -30.50
CA ARG A 436 1.30 27.46 -30.48
C ARG A 436 0.36 28.66 -30.37
N GLY A 437 0.40 29.37 -29.25
CA GLY A 437 -0.24 30.66 -29.15
C GLY A 437 0.25 31.49 -30.34
N THR A 438 -0.65 31.88 -31.22
CA THR A 438 -0.39 33.01 -32.11
C THR A 438 -0.14 34.19 -31.22
N VAL A 439 1.14 34.55 -31.07
CA VAL A 439 1.54 35.85 -30.60
C VAL A 439 1.04 36.79 -31.71
N GLY A 440 -0.09 37.45 -31.45
CA GLY A 440 -0.57 38.52 -32.29
C GLY A 440 0.44 39.67 -32.23
N GLU A 441 0.83 40.10 -33.43
CA GLU A 441 1.52 41.34 -33.67
C GLU A 441 0.78 42.54 -33.06
#